data_6c2551f2a2899eb9dd70ecdf9788533e
#
_entry.id   6c2551f2a2899eb9dd70ecdf9788533e
#
_cell.length_a   1.000
_cell.length_b   1.000
_cell.length_c   1.000
_cell.angle_alpha   90.00
_cell.angle_beta   90.00
_cell.angle_gamma   90.00
#
_symmetry.space_group_name_H-M   'P 1'
#
loop_
_entity.id
_entity.type
_entity.pdbx_description
1 polymer ?
#
loop_
_entity_poly.entity_id
_entity_poly.type
_entity_poly.pdbx_seq_one_letter_code
_entity_poly.pdbx_strand_id
1 'polypeptide(L)'
;MKKPSHHDEMTIRHRFDRLCQMSLKGEAINYYRHMDYRREHEAMFSELSEKELNQLFVMDEYGVENSHFTVHGYDIEVKDTLIAEALQALSERKRNVILLSYFLEMSDADIAREMNLVRSTVHEHRTRSLEILRKIMEDIFDAENTEGD
;
A
#
# COMPACT_ATOMS: atom_id res chain seq x y z
N MET A 1 43.31 25.60 27.38
CA MET A 1 42.87 24.16 27.30
C MET A 1 44.06 23.25 27.58
N LYS A 2 44.01 22.49 28.63
CA LYS A 2 45.02 21.47 28.90
C LYS A 2 44.74 20.28 27.94
N LYS A 3 45.76 19.82 27.21
CA LYS A 3 45.68 18.57 26.48
C LYS A 3 45.42 17.43 27.45
N PRO A 4 44.54 16.47 27.14
CA PRO A 4 44.34 15.31 27.98
C PRO A 4 45.66 14.56 28.18
N SER A 5 45.91 14.01 29.38
CA SER A 5 47.06 13.20 29.62
C SER A 5 46.99 11.90 28.83
N HIS A 6 48.14 11.30 28.52
CA HIS A 6 48.21 10.01 27.81
C HIS A 6 47.42 8.91 28.56
N HIS A 7 47.35 9.00 29.88
CA HIS A 7 46.54 8.09 30.71
C HIS A 7 45.02 8.29 30.46
N ASP A 8 44.58 9.53 30.33
CA ASP A 8 43.17 9.84 30.05
C ASP A 8 42.75 9.39 28.65
N GLU A 9 43.63 9.56 27.66
CA GLU A 9 43.41 9.09 26.29
C GLU A 9 43.27 7.56 26.21
N MET A 10 44.12 6.83 26.92
CA MET A 10 44.02 5.36 26.98
C MET A 10 42.74 4.90 27.69
N THR A 11 42.34 5.57 28.75
CA THR A 11 41.11 5.26 29.48
C THR A 11 39.87 5.48 28.59
N ILE A 12 39.85 6.57 27.83
CA ILE A 12 38.79 6.87 26.89
C ILE A 12 38.71 5.83 25.78
N ARG A 13 39.86 5.43 25.23
CA ARG A 13 39.93 4.34 24.22
C ARG A 13 39.36 3.03 24.75
N HIS A 14 39.79 2.60 25.93
CA HIS A 14 39.27 1.36 26.52
C HIS A 14 37.78 1.39 26.78
N ARG A 15 37.25 2.50 27.22
CA ARG A 15 35.78 2.69 27.38
C ARG A 15 35.07 2.62 26.05
N PHE A 16 35.58 3.25 25.01
CA PHE A 16 35.02 3.23 23.69
C PHE A 16 35.06 1.81 23.09
N ASP A 17 36.17 1.14 23.16
CA ASP A 17 36.35 -0.25 22.69
C ASP A 17 35.36 -1.19 23.37
N ARG A 18 35.20 -1.03 24.69
CA ARG A 18 34.25 -1.83 25.46
C ARG A 18 32.80 -1.58 25.03
N LEU A 19 32.41 -0.32 24.79
CA LEU A 19 31.09 0.02 24.31
C LEU A 19 30.83 -0.57 22.92
N CYS A 20 31.81 -0.47 22.02
CA CYS A 20 31.75 -1.08 20.69
C CYS A 20 31.57 -2.61 20.77
N GLN A 21 32.37 -3.30 21.61
CA GLN A 21 32.25 -4.74 21.80
C GLN A 21 30.88 -5.14 22.36
N MET A 22 30.34 -4.38 23.32
CA MET A 22 29.03 -4.64 23.88
C MET A 22 27.92 -4.44 22.85
N SER A 23 28.00 -3.40 22.04
CA SER A 23 27.04 -3.13 20.95
C SER A 23 27.09 -4.24 19.90
N LEU A 24 28.27 -4.63 19.44
CA LEU A 24 28.44 -5.71 18.47
C LEU A 24 27.92 -7.05 19.00
N LYS A 25 28.20 -7.35 20.26
CA LYS A 25 27.68 -8.55 20.90
C LYS A 25 26.16 -8.54 21.02
N GLY A 26 25.59 -7.40 21.37
CA GLY A 26 24.15 -7.22 21.44
C GLY A 26 23.48 -7.43 20.07
N GLU A 27 24.02 -6.84 19.01
CA GLU A 27 23.54 -7.03 17.65
C GLU A 27 23.68 -8.47 17.17
N ALA A 28 24.79 -9.14 17.47
CA ALA A 28 24.98 -10.54 17.13
C ALA A 28 23.93 -11.43 17.83
N ILE A 29 23.64 -11.21 19.11
CA ILE A 29 22.60 -11.94 19.85
C ILE A 29 21.22 -11.68 19.22
N ASN A 30 20.89 -10.44 18.88
CA ASN A 30 19.63 -10.08 18.23
C ASN A 30 19.49 -10.75 16.87
N TYR A 31 20.58 -10.79 16.08
CA TYR A 31 20.60 -11.48 14.79
C TYR A 31 20.32 -12.98 14.95
N TYR A 32 20.99 -13.67 15.88
CA TYR A 32 20.75 -15.09 16.12
C TYR A 32 19.32 -15.38 16.59
N ARG A 33 18.78 -14.56 17.50
CA ARG A 33 17.38 -14.68 17.93
C ARG A 33 16.42 -14.50 16.78
N HIS A 34 16.67 -13.54 15.91
CA HIS A 34 15.84 -13.31 14.73
C HIS A 34 15.93 -14.50 13.76
N MET A 35 17.10 -15.05 13.53
CA MET A 35 17.30 -16.24 12.68
C MET A 35 16.63 -17.48 13.27
N ASP A 36 16.69 -17.68 14.59
CA ASP A 36 15.99 -18.78 15.24
C ASP A 36 14.46 -18.64 15.14
N TYR A 37 13.95 -17.42 15.35
CA TYR A 37 12.53 -17.12 15.15
C TYR A 37 12.08 -17.43 13.71
N ARG A 38 12.83 -16.99 12.72
CA ARG A 38 12.54 -17.29 11.31
C ARG A 38 12.57 -18.78 11.04
N ARG A 39 13.54 -19.51 11.56
CA ARG A 39 13.65 -20.96 11.40
C ARG A 39 12.46 -21.71 11.97
N GLU A 40 11.89 -21.24 13.07
CA GLU A 40 10.71 -21.84 13.70
C GLU A 40 9.39 -21.48 13.01
N HIS A 41 9.30 -20.30 12.36
CA HIS A 41 8.06 -19.76 11.82
C HIS A 41 8.02 -19.70 10.28
N GLU A 42 9.14 -19.92 9.61
CA GLU A 42 9.24 -19.92 8.16
C GLU A 42 9.58 -21.32 7.64
N ALA A 43 8.84 -21.79 6.67
CA ALA A 43 9.17 -22.99 5.92
C ALA A 43 9.56 -22.61 4.48
N MET A 44 10.55 -23.31 3.92
CA MET A 44 10.89 -23.14 2.51
C MET A 44 9.82 -23.78 1.64
N PHE A 45 9.50 -23.21 0.49
CA PHE A 45 8.59 -23.80 -0.48
C PHE A 45 9.01 -25.20 -0.92
N SER A 46 10.31 -25.49 -0.94
CA SER A 46 10.86 -26.81 -1.25
C SER A 46 10.60 -27.88 -0.18
N GLU A 47 10.26 -27.47 1.04
CA GLU A 47 9.94 -28.36 2.16
C GLU A 47 8.45 -28.66 2.27
N LEU A 48 7.61 -27.89 1.55
CA LEU A 48 6.17 -28.08 1.54
C LEU A 48 5.77 -29.22 0.59
N SER A 49 4.86 -30.04 1.04
CA SER A 49 4.22 -31.03 0.18
C SER A 49 3.32 -30.35 -0.86
N GLU A 50 3.05 -31.02 -1.97
CA GLU A 50 2.16 -30.53 -3.02
C GLU A 50 0.76 -30.14 -2.48
N LYS A 51 0.31 -30.88 -1.46
CA LYS A 51 -0.97 -30.62 -0.81
C LYS A 51 -0.95 -29.33 0.03
N GLU A 52 0.15 -29.06 0.72
CA GLU A 52 0.34 -27.82 1.49
C GLU A 52 0.57 -26.62 0.57
N LEU A 53 1.31 -26.80 -0.52
CA LEU A 53 1.47 -25.80 -1.57
C LEU A 53 0.12 -25.41 -2.18
N ASN A 54 -0.75 -26.36 -2.47
CA ASN A 54 -2.09 -26.10 -3.01
C ASN A 54 -3.01 -25.39 -2.02
N GLN A 55 -2.75 -25.49 -0.70
CA GLN A 55 -3.48 -24.74 0.32
C GLN A 55 -3.00 -23.29 0.43
N LEU A 56 -1.76 -22.99 0.03
CA LEU A 56 -1.23 -21.63 -0.02
C LEU A 56 -1.73 -20.84 -1.24
N PHE A 57 -2.10 -21.54 -2.29
CA PHE A 57 -2.83 -20.94 -3.40
C PHE A 57 -4.31 -20.87 -3.01
N VAL A 58 -4.66 -19.79 -2.32
CA VAL A 58 -6.02 -19.29 -2.45
C VAL A 58 -6.09 -18.83 -3.91
N MET A 59 -6.65 -19.68 -4.74
CA MET A 59 -7.24 -19.20 -5.98
C MET A 59 -8.33 -18.27 -5.48
N ASP A 60 -8.05 -16.97 -5.49
CA ASP A 60 -9.11 -16.02 -5.55
C ASP A 60 -9.91 -16.37 -6.81
N GLU A 61 -10.88 -17.28 -6.65
CA GLU A 61 -11.99 -17.42 -7.58
C GLU A 61 -12.90 -16.17 -7.43
N TYR A 62 -12.26 -14.99 -7.35
CA TYR A 62 -12.91 -13.85 -7.90
C TYR A 62 -12.86 -14.10 -9.40
N GLY A 63 -13.96 -14.55 -9.95
CA GLY A 63 -14.29 -14.28 -11.33
C GLY A 63 -14.33 -12.75 -11.45
N VAL A 64 -13.18 -12.12 -11.30
CA VAL A 64 -13.00 -10.71 -11.53
C VAL A 64 -13.08 -10.57 -13.02
N GLU A 65 -14.29 -10.41 -13.50
CA GLU A 65 -14.49 -9.63 -14.71
C GLU A 65 -13.91 -8.26 -14.35
N ASN A 66 -12.62 -8.08 -14.68
CA ASN A 66 -11.96 -6.81 -14.52
C ASN A 66 -12.82 -5.77 -15.20
N SER A 67 -13.34 -4.83 -14.45
CA SER A 67 -14.20 -3.80 -15.01
C SER A 67 -13.34 -2.82 -15.80
N HIS A 68 -13.67 -2.63 -17.07
CA HIS A 68 -12.99 -1.70 -17.97
C HIS A 68 -13.83 -0.43 -18.15
N PHE A 69 -13.17 0.70 -18.02
CA PHE A 69 -13.76 2.01 -18.27
C PHE A 69 -12.97 2.70 -19.37
N THR A 70 -13.66 3.11 -20.42
CA THR A 70 -13.05 3.90 -21.51
C THR A 70 -13.34 5.38 -21.32
N VAL A 71 -12.30 6.18 -21.14
CA VAL A 71 -12.40 7.62 -20.94
C VAL A 71 -11.47 8.33 -21.92
N HIS A 72 -11.99 9.16 -22.80
CA HIS A 72 -11.23 9.95 -23.76
C HIS A 72 -10.15 9.14 -24.56
N GLY A 73 -10.47 7.89 -24.89
CA GLY A 73 -9.56 7.00 -25.61
C GLY A 73 -8.58 6.21 -24.73
N TYR A 74 -8.60 6.43 -23.42
CA TYR A 74 -7.86 5.62 -22.45
C TYR A 74 -8.75 4.47 -21.98
N ASP A 75 -8.18 3.27 -21.98
CA ASP A 75 -8.82 2.09 -21.39
C ASP A 75 -8.23 1.85 -20.00
N ILE A 76 -9.09 1.90 -18.99
CA ILE A 76 -8.71 1.84 -17.59
C ILE A 76 -9.31 0.59 -16.97
N GLU A 77 -8.45 -0.32 -16.53
CA GLU A 77 -8.83 -1.53 -15.82
C GLU A 77 -8.95 -1.27 -14.32
N VAL A 78 -10.10 -1.58 -13.76
CA VAL A 78 -10.36 -1.53 -12.31
C VAL A 78 -10.53 -2.96 -11.80
N LYS A 79 -9.57 -3.42 -11.01
CA LYS A 79 -9.51 -4.80 -10.50
C LYS A 79 -10.38 -5.03 -9.26
N ASP A 80 -10.64 -3.99 -8.49
CA ASP A 80 -11.46 -4.07 -7.29
C ASP A 80 -12.94 -3.93 -7.67
N THR A 81 -13.73 -4.97 -7.40
CA THR A 81 -15.15 -5.04 -7.74
C THR A 81 -15.99 -3.99 -6.99
N LEU A 82 -15.67 -3.73 -5.72
CA LEU A 82 -16.35 -2.74 -4.90
C LEU A 82 -16.13 -1.32 -5.45
N ILE A 83 -14.87 -1.01 -5.81
CA ILE A 83 -14.52 0.27 -6.42
C ILE A 83 -15.17 0.39 -7.81
N ALA A 84 -15.17 -0.65 -8.62
CA ALA A 84 -15.77 -0.66 -9.93
C ALA A 84 -17.30 -0.41 -9.86
N GLU A 85 -17.98 -1.07 -8.94
CA GLU A 85 -19.42 -0.89 -8.70
C GLU A 85 -19.72 0.53 -8.23
N ALA A 86 -18.96 1.05 -7.28
CA ALA A 86 -19.10 2.41 -6.79
C ALA A 86 -18.84 3.45 -7.90
N LEU A 87 -17.86 3.21 -8.77
CA LEU A 87 -17.60 4.07 -9.93
C LEU A 87 -18.74 4.05 -10.95
N GLN A 88 -19.36 2.90 -11.17
CA GLN A 88 -20.54 2.80 -12.07
C GLN A 88 -21.74 3.60 -11.56
N ALA A 89 -21.89 3.71 -10.25
CA ALA A 89 -22.96 4.51 -9.62
C ALA A 89 -22.76 6.03 -9.75
N LEU A 90 -21.53 6.48 -10.06
CA LEU A 90 -21.26 7.89 -10.32
C LEU A 90 -21.75 8.32 -11.71
N SER A 91 -22.11 9.61 -11.84
CA SER A 91 -22.35 10.20 -13.16
C SER A 91 -21.08 10.16 -14.00
N GLU A 92 -21.22 10.07 -15.32
CA GLU A 92 -20.10 9.95 -16.26
C GLU A 92 -19.01 11.00 -16.04
N ARG A 93 -19.36 12.27 -15.89
CA ARG A 93 -18.40 13.36 -15.65
C ARG A 93 -17.59 13.16 -14.36
N LYS A 94 -18.28 12.81 -13.29
CA LYS A 94 -17.64 12.58 -11.98
C LYS A 94 -16.73 11.36 -12.01
N ARG A 95 -17.21 10.28 -12.61
CA ARG A 95 -16.43 9.06 -12.81
C ARG A 95 -15.18 9.33 -13.64
N ASN A 96 -15.30 10.05 -14.74
CA ASN A 96 -14.17 10.37 -15.61
C ASN A 96 -13.11 11.19 -14.89
N VAL A 97 -13.48 12.18 -14.08
CA VAL A 97 -12.54 12.95 -13.26
C VAL A 97 -11.78 12.06 -12.30
N ILE A 98 -12.45 11.14 -11.62
CA ILE A 98 -11.82 10.18 -10.70
C ILE A 98 -10.87 9.25 -11.45
N LEU A 99 -11.29 8.68 -12.57
CA LEU A 99 -10.47 7.77 -13.37
C LEU A 99 -9.22 8.45 -13.91
N LEU A 100 -9.32 9.64 -14.46
CA LEU A 100 -8.20 10.41 -14.97
C LEU A 100 -7.24 10.86 -13.84
N SER A 101 -7.78 11.24 -12.70
CA SER A 101 -6.98 11.73 -11.57
C SER A 101 -6.22 10.62 -10.87
N TYR A 102 -6.88 9.52 -10.50
CA TYR A 102 -6.30 8.49 -9.61
C TYR A 102 -5.73 7.28 -10.35
N PHE A 103 -6.26 6.93 -11.50
CA PHE A 103 -5.78 5.79 -12.28
C PHE A 103 -4.75 6.17 -13.34
N LEU A 104 -4.87 7.35 -13.93
CA LEU A 104 -3.90 7.88 -14.89
C LEU A 104 -2.99 8.96 -14.29
N GLU A 105 -3.12 9.27 -13.02
CA GLU A 105 -2.29 10.24 -12.29
C GLU A 105 -2.20 11.62 -12.97
N MET A 106 -3.25 12.03 -13.65
CA MET A 106 -3.32 13.33 -14.31
C MET A 106 -3.54 14.47 -13.31
N SER A 107 -2.88 15.60 -13.53
CA SER A 107 -3.10 16.82 -12.77
C SER A 107 -4.47 17.45 -13.09
N ASP A 108 -5.01 18.25 -12.17
CA ASP A 108 -6.27 18.97 -12.41
C ASP A 108 -6.21 19.86 -13.67
N ALA A 109 -5.04 20.42 -13.96
CA ALA A 109 -4.83 21.22 -15.18
C ALA A 109 -4.88 20.37 -16.45
N ASP A 110 -4.33 19.16 -16.43
CA ASP A 110 -4.34 18.23 -17.56
C ASP A 110 -5.75 17.68 -17.79
N ILE A 111 -6.46 17.32 -16.73
CA ILE A 111 -7.85 16.88 -16.79
C ILE A 111 -8.74 18.00 -17.33
N ALA A 112 -8.52 19.25 -16.90
CA ALA A 112 -9.25 20.41 -17.39
C ALA A 112 -9.10 20.60 -18.90
N ARG A 113 -7.89 20.41 -19.41
CA ARG A 113 -7.60 20.46 -20.86
C ARG A 113 -8.27 19.30 -21.59
N GLU A 114 -8.15 18.10 -21.06
CA GLU A 114 -8.70 16.88 -21.67
C GLU A 114 -10.24 16.92 -21.75
N MET A 115 -10.88 17.36 -20.68
CA MET A 115 -12.33 17.44 -20.56
C MET A 115 -12.93 18.78 -21.02
N ASN A 116 -12.11 19.73 -21.45
CA ASN A 116 -12.51 21.09 -21.81
C ASN A 116 -13.26 21.82 -20.69
N LEU A 117 -12.70 21.73 -19.48
CA LEU A 117 -13.23 22.34 -18.25
C LEU A 117 -12.24 23.34 -17.67
N VAL A 118 -12.68 24.13 -16.71
CA VAL A 118 -11.81 24.98 -15.90
C VAL A 118 -11.20 24.14 -14.77
N ARG A 119 -9.95 24.42 -14.41
CA ARG A 119 -9.23 23.71 -13.35
C ARG A 119 -9.99 23.69 -12.01
N SER A 120 -10.62 24.81 -11.63
CA SER A 120 -11.42 24.87 -10.41
C SER A 120 -12.64 23.96 -10.44
N THR A 121 -13.26 23.80 -11.60
CA THR A 121 -14.37 22.87 -11.82
C THR A 121 -13.91 21.41 -11.69
N VAL A 122 -12.76 21.06 -12.22
CA VAL A 122 -12.15 19.73 -12.05
C VAL A 122 -11.89 19.43 -10.57
N HIS A 123 -11.31 20.38 -9.86
CA HIS A 123 -11.07 20.24 -8.41
C HIS A 123 -12.37 20.01 -7.63
N GLU A 124 -13.40 20.78 -7.91
CA GLU A 124 -14.71 20.62 -7.29
C GLU A 124 -15.36 19.28 -7.61
N HIS A 125 -15.32 18.86 -8.88
CA HIS A 125 -15.81 17.54 -9.29
C HIS A 125 -15.07 16.40 -8.59
N ARG A 126 -13.75 16.50 -8.49
CA ARG A 126 -12.93 15.51 -7.81
C ARG A 126 -13.31 15.39 -6.34
N THR A 127 -13.36 16.50 -5.62
CA THR A 127 -13.68 16.53 -4.19
C THR A 127 -15.09 15.98 -3.92
N ARG A 128 -16.08 16.44 -4.64
CA ARG A 128 -17.48 15.97 -4.49
C ARG A 128 -17.63 14.51 -4.90
N SER A 129 -16.93 14.08 -5.92
CA SER A 129 -16.97 12.69 -6.39
C SER A 129 -16.39 11.73 -5.36
N LEU A 130 -15.31 12.10 -4.69
CA LEU A 130 -14.72 11.31 -3.61
C LEU A 130 -15.69 11.16 -2.42
N GLU A 131 -16.38 12.22 -2.04
CA GLU A 131 -17.38 12.16 -0.97
C GLU A 131 -18.52 11.21 -1.31
N ILE A 132 -19.05 11.29 -2.55
CA ILE A 132 -20.10 10.41 -3.03
C ILE A 132 -19.62 8.97 -3.12
N LEU A 133 -18.43 8.75 -3.66
CA LEU A 133 -17.80 7.43 -3.80
C LEU A 133 -17.65 6.76 -2.44
N ARG A 134 -17.13 7.49 -1.46
CA ARG A 134 -17.00 7.02 -0.09
C ARG A 134 -18.33 6.57 0.49
N LYS A 135 -19.37 7.38 0.32
CA LYS A 135 -20.72 7.07 0.79
C LYS A 135 -21.27 5.80 0.15
N ILE A 136 -21.13 5.67 -1.16
CA ILE A 136 -21.57 4.48 -1.89
C ILE A 136 -20.84 3.23 -1.40
N MET A 137 -19.53 3.33 -1.19
CA MET A 137 -18.74 2.20 -0.69
C MET A 137 -19.12 1.82 0.76
N GLU A 138 -19.40 2.78 1.62
CA GLU A 138 -19.91 2.55 2.96
C GLU A 138 -21.28 1.83 2.92
N ASP A 139 -22.19 2.28 2.06
CA ASP A 139 -23.53 1.68 1.89
C ASP A 139 -23.45 0.24 1.36
N ILE A 140 -22.56 -0.04 0.40
CA ILE A 140 -22.34 -1.41 -0.13
C ILE A 140 -21.77 -2.30 0.94
N PHE A 141 -20.75 -1.84 1.67
CA PHE A 141 -20.10 -2.60 2.73
C PHE A 141 -21.09 -2.94 3.86
N ASP A 142 -21.96 -2.01 4.25
CA ASP A 142 -22.95 -2.25 5.27
C ASP A 142 -24.04 -3.23 4.80
N ALA A 143 -24.41 -3.20 3.53
CA ALA A 143 -25.36 -4.14 2.92
C ALA A 143 -24.83 -5.58 2.93
N GLU A 144 -23.55 -5.78 2.58
CA GLU A 144 -22.90 -7.09 2.60
C GLU A 144 -22.80 -7.67 4.03
N ASN A 145 -22.58 -6.83 5.03
CA ASN A 145 -22.49 -7.26 6.43
C ASN A 145 -23.86 -7.57 7.06
N THR A 146 -24.96 -7.07 6.51
CA THR A 146 -26.32 -7.35 7.00
C THR A 146 -26.94 -8.62 6.44
N GLU A 147 -26.43 -9.16 5.34
CA GLU A 147 -26.87 -10.45 4.78
C GLU A 147 -26.18 -11.68 5.44
N GLY A 148 -25.22 -11.44 6.32
CA GLY A 148 -24.45 -12.50 7.03
C GLY A 148 -24.98 -12.91 8.42
N ASP A 149 -26.12 -12.42 8.85
CA ASP A 149 -26.77 -12.79 10.12
C ASP A 149 -27.98 -13.72 9.95
#